data_14dd84b6869e5e2c20e1aeb225772e36
#
_entry.id   14dd84b6869e5e2c20e1aeb225772e36
#
_cell.length_a   1.000
_cell.length_b   1.000
_cell.length_c   1.000
_cell.angle_alpha   90.00
_cell.angle_beta   90.00
_cell.angle_gamma   90.00
#
_symmetry.space_group_name_H-M   'P 1'
#
loop_
_entity.id
_entity.type
_entity.pdbx_description
1 polymer ?
#
loop_
_entity_poly.entity_id
_entity_poly.type
_entity_poly.pdbx_seq_one_letter_code
_entity_poly.pdbx_strand_id
1 'polypeptide(L)'
;NGSGKSTLLQMICGTLTPTDGTVKVNGKIAALLELGAGFNPEFTGHENIFMAASLYGLSNEQIRERYESILAFADIGEHIDQPVKTYSSGMYVRLAFAVIAHVDADILVVDEALAVGDAVFTQKCMRFIRKFKENGTLLFVSHDTNSVINLCDKAIWLHQGEMVTSGKAKSIAEKYLQYTLQEVYGDETKLDSLKKETIGDVDDKPQTVEVTADKSIINYNSQYGMGENLSEAEGWKTGAGEILSVSFSELTSGNTLHVFKGGEKVKLTIEAVAHEFFDAPIIGFLVKDRLGQVLFGENTLPFTQSEPKKISAGEIFSAHYVFTLPMLPNGEYAMMVSLANGDINNHVQHHWMHDAVIINVSSSEVRWGLVGIKFDEVKLEIK
;
A
#
# COMPACT_ATOMS: atom_id res chain seq x y z
N ASN A 1 7.67 -14.53 -17.91
CA ASN A 1 9.03 -15.02 -17.63
C ASN A 1 9.87 -14.98 -18.91
N GLY A 2 11.22 -14.81 -18.81
CA GLY A 2 12.10 -14.85 -19.99
C GLY A 2 12.21 -13.53 -20.79
N SER A 3 11.61 -12.43 -20.33
CA SER A 3 11.69 -11.13 -21.03
C SER A 3 13.01 -10.36 -20.83
N GLY A 4 13.96 -10.90 -20.05
CA GLY A 4 15.28 -10.28 -19.82
C GLY A 4 15.34 -9.28 -18.66
N LYS A 5 14.26 -9.10 -17.87
CA LYS A 5 14.21 -8.12 -16.76
C LYS A 5 15.32 -8.34 -15.73
N SER A 6 15.43 -9.54 -15.17
CA SER A 6 16.42 -9.87 -14.14
C SER A 6 17.86 -9.73 -14.67
N THR A 7 18.11 -10.14 -15.91
CA THR A 7 19.41 -9.99 -16.57
C THR A 7 19.78 -8.52 -16.70
N LEU A 8 18.85 -7.67 -17.15
CA LEU A 8 19.06 -6.23 -17.25
C LEU A 8 19.35 -5.60 -15.87
N LEU A 9 18.58 -5.99 -14.84
CA LEU A 9 18.81 -5.50 -13.48
C LEU A 9 20.19 -5.90 -12.95
N GLN A 10 20.62 -7.15 -13.16
CA GLN A 10 21.96 -7.60 -12.77
C GLN A 10 23.08 -6.82 -13.47
N MET A 11 22.89 -6.48 -14.75
CA MET A 11 23.82 -5.61 -15.47
C MET A 11 23.84 -4.18 -14.90
N ILE A 12 22.68 -3.62 -14.55
CA ILE A 12 22.59 -2.28 -13.93
C ILE A 12 23.25 -2.28 -12.55
N CYS A 13 23.04 -3.34 -11.75
CA CYS A 13 23.65 -3.47 -10.41
C CYS A 13 25.13 -3.84 -10.46
N GLY A 14 25.70 -4.12 -11.64
CA GLY A 14 27.10 -4.46 -11.82
C GLY A 14 27.47 -5.90 -11.41
N THR A 15 26.49 -6.75 -11.13
CA THR A 15 26.70 -8.18 -10.81
C THR A 15 26.87 -9.06 -12.05
N LEU A 16 26.47 -8.54 -13.22
CA LEU A 16 26.64 -9.18 -14.51
C LEU A 16 27.29 -8.21 -15.52
N THR A 17 28.36 -8.63 -16.16
CA THR A 17 29.00 -7.85 -17.23
C THR A 17 28.27 -8.07 -18.54
N PRO A 18 27.88 -7.02 -19.28
CA PRO A 18 27.27 -7.19 -20.61
C PRO A 18 28.29 -7.79 -21.61
N THR A 19 27.82 -8.65 -22.51
CA THR A 19 28.65 -9.23 -23.58
C THR A 19 29.16 -8.16 -24.54
N ASP A 20 28.25 -7.21 -24.90
CA ASP A 20 28.53 -6.08 -25.74
C ASP A 20 27.91 -4.81 -25.17
N GLY A 21 28.48 -3.66 -25.50
CA GLY A 21 27.98 -2.37 -25.03
C GLY A 21 28.50 -1.97 -23.66
N THR A 22 27.93 -0.91 -23.10
CA THR A 22 28.32 -0.37 -21.79
C THR A 22 27.11 0.07 -20.99
N VAL A 23 27.12 -0.20 -19.69
CA VAL A 23 26.15 0.31 -18.72
C VAL A 23 26.84 1.39 -17.88
N LYS A 24 26.26 2.59 -17.83
CA LYS A 24 26.76 3.69 -16.99
C LYS A 24 25.71 4.03 -15.94
N VAL A 25 26.10 4.00 -14.69
CA VAL A 25 25.25 4.37 -13.56
C VAL A 25 25.88 5.55 -12.85
N ASN A 26 25.10 6.59 -12.61
CA ASN A 26 25.51 7.76 -11.85
C ASN A 26 24.84 7.71 -10.48
N GLY A 27 25.60 7.43 -9.43
CA GLY A 27 25.13 7.30 -8.05
C GLY A 27 25.27 5.90 -7.48
N LYS A 28 24.92 5.77 -6.19
CA LYS A 28 25.00 4.52 -5.44
C LYS A 28 23.69 3.75 -5.61
N ILE A 29 23.82 2.47 -5.94
CA ILE A 29 22.67 1.56 -6.06
C ILE A 29 22.48 0.79 -4.76
N ALA A 30 21.23 0.74 -4.26
CA ALA A 30 20.78 -0.28 -3.32
C ALA A 30 19.75 -1.18 -4.03
N ALA A 31 19.95 -2.49 -3.99
CA ALA A 31 19.12 -3.43 -4.74
C ALA A 31 18.42 -4.42 -3.81
N LEU A 32 17.10 -4.55 -3.97
CA LEU A 32 16.26 -5.55 -3.32
C LEU A 32 16.07 -6.81 -4.19
N LEU A 33 16.95 -7.03 -5.16
CA LEU A 33 16.87 -8.15 -6.12
C LEU A 33 17.03 -9.52 -5.46
N GLU A 34 17.91 -9.59 -4.48
CA GLU A 34 18.19 -10.76 -3.69
C GLU A 34 18.21 -10.31 -2.22
N LEU A 35 17.03 -10.23 -1.61
CA LEU A 35 16.88 -9.85 -0.20
C LEU A 35 17.78 -10.71 0.68
N GLY A 36 18.77 -10.07 1.33
CA GLY A 36 19.76 -10.77 2.12
C GLY A 36 20.99 -11.26 1.33
N ALA A 37 21.15 -10.85 0.07
CA ALA A 37 22.43 -11.05 -0.63
C ALA A 37 23.56 -10.42 0.19
N GLY A 38 24.58 -11.21 0.50
CA GLY A 38 25.65 -10.81 1.40
C GLY A 38 25.41 -11.17 2.88
N PHE A 39 24.28 -11.75 3.27
CA PHE A 39 24.10 -12.28 4.62
C PHE A 39 24.84 -13.62 4.77
N ASN A 40 25.56 -13.78 5.87
CA ASN A 40 26.15 -15.05 6.25
C ASN A 40 25.17 -15.79 7.17
N PRO A 41 24.70 -16.99 6.79
CA PRO A 41 23.74 -17.76 7.58
C PRO A 41 24.23 -18.12 9.00
N GLU A 42 25.53 -18.24 9.18
CA GLU A 42 26.14 -18.60 10.49
C GLU A 42 26.29 -17.39 11.42
N PHE A 43 26.18 -16.17 10.89
CA PHE A 43 26.29 -14.94 11.66
C PHE A 43 24.95 -14.56 12.27
N THR A 44 25.02 -13.86 13.40
CA THR A 44 23.84 -13.24 14.04
C THR A 44 23.27 -12.13 13.15
N GLY A 45 22.03 -11.71 13.45
CA GLY A 45 21.45 -10.56 12.80
C GLY A 45 22.29 -9.29 12.98
N HIS A 46 22.85 -9.11 14.21
CA HIS A 46 23.75 -8.02 14.51
C HIS A 46 24.97 -8.01 13.57
N GLU A 47 25.69 -9.12 13.45
CA GLU A 47 26.87 -9.24 12.59
C GLU A 47 26.51 -9.03 11.10
N ASN A 48 25.35 -9.53 10.67
CA ASN A 48 24.86 -9.36 9.31
C ASN A 48 24.50 -7.89 8.98
N ILE A 49 23.95 -7.13 9.94
CA ILE A 49 23.75 -5.67 9.74
C ILE A 49 25.07 -4.99 9.43
N PHE A 50 26.11 -5.23 10.25
CA PHE A 50 27.42 -4.60 10.04
C PHE A 50 28.04 -5.02 8.72
N MET A 51 27.99 -6.31 8.40
CA MET A 51 28.53 -6.84 7.16
C MET A 51 27.84 -6.26 5.93
N ALA A 52 26.51 -6.35 5.88
CA ALA A 52 25.74 -5.89 4.73
C ALA A 52 25.80 -4.37 4.56
N ALA A 53 25.66 -3.59 5.62
CA ALA A 53 25.76 -2.14 5.54
C ALA A 53 27.16 -1.67 5.09
N SER A 54 28.21 -2.39 5.50
CA SER A 54 29.58 -2.12 5.03
C SER A 54 29.73 -2.40 3.52
N LEU A 55 29.07 -3.42 2.97
CA LEU A 55 29.07 -3.67 1.52
C LEU A 55 28.44 -2.53 0.73
N TYR A 56 27.48 -1.81 1.32
CA TYR A 56 26.92 -0.59 0.74
C TYR A 56 27.73 0.67 1.03
N GLY A 57 28.92 0.52 1.66
CA GLY A 57 29.89 1.59 1.83
C GLY A 57 29.70 2.45 3.09
N LEU A 58 28.92 2.00 4.07
CA LEU A 58 28.83 2.68 5.37
C LEU A 58 30.06 2.34 6.24
N SER A 59 30.57 3.33 6.96
CA SER A 59 31.58 3.10 7.99
C SER A 59 30.95 2.48 9.25
N ASN A 60 31.77 1.84 10.09
CA ASN A 60 31.32 1.28 11.35
C ASN A 60 30.67 2.33 12.29
N GLU A 61 31.10 3.58 12.22
CA GLU A 61 30.51 4.69 12.98
C GLU A 61 29.12 5.02 12.47
N GLN A 62 28.95 5.15 11.16
CA GLN A 62 27.66 5.39 10.53
C GLN A 62 26.66 4.23 10.79
N ILE A 63 27.15 2.98 10.79
CA ILE A 63 26.32 1.82 11.10
C ILE A 63 25.83 1.87 12.55
N ARG A 64 26.74 2.21 13.50
CA ARG A 64 26.36 2.34 14.92
C ARG A 64 25.34 3.45 15.16
N GLU A 65 25.48 4.58 14.48
CA GLU A 65 24.53 5.69 14.56
C GLU A 65 23.13 5.29 14.08
N ARG A 66 23.04 4.39 13.08
CA ARG A 66 21.79 3.95 12.46
C ARG A 66 21.25 2.65 13.05
N TYR A 67 22.01 1.99 13.92
CA TYR A 67 21.76 0.64 14.39
C TYR A 67 20.39 0.50 15.03
N GLU A 68 20.07 1.37 15.99
CA GLU A 68 18.76 1.35 16.68
C GLU A 68 17.59 1.58 15.71
N SER A 69 17.76 2.42 14.70
CA SER A 69 16.72 2.66 13.70
C SER A 69 16.55 1.47 12.74
N ILE A 70 17.64 0.75 12.44
CA ILE A 70 17.60 -0.50 11.68
C ILE A 70 16.82 -1.56 12.47
N LEU A 71 17.11 -1.71 13.75
CA LEU A 71 16.42 -2.67 14.64
C LEU A 71 14.91 -2.35 14.74
N ALA A 72 14.57 -1.08 14.99
CA ALA A 72 13.19 -0.62 15.08
C ALA A 72 12.43 -0.84 13.76
N PHE A 73 13.11 -0.70 12.62
CA PHE A 73 12.51 -0.98 11.33
C PHE A 73 12.31 -2.48 11.10
N ALA A 74 13.31 -3.31 11.41
CA ALA A 74 13.25 -4.77 11.23
C ALA A 74 12.22 -5.43 12.14
N ASP A 75 12.09 -4.94 13.37
CA ASP A 75 11.12 -5.40 14.37
C ASP A 75 11.14 -6.94 14.54
N ILE A 76 12.33 -7.47 14.85
CA ILE A 76 12.58 -8.92 15.06
C ILE A 76 12.94 -9.27 16.50
N GLY A 77 12.91 -8.28 17.41
CA GLY A 77 13.14 -8.44 18.83
C GLY A 77 14.49 -9.12 19.18
N GLU A 78 14.47 -9.97 20.20
CA GLU A 78 15.66 -10.66 20.71
C GLU A 78 16.32 -11.64 19.71
N HIS A 79 15.66 -11.94 18.59
CA HIS A 79 16.24 -12.79 17.56
C HIS A 79 17.46 -12.16 16.88
N ILE A 80 17.70 -10.87 17.08
CA ILE A 80 18.86 -10.18 16.51
C ILE A 80 20.19 -10.81 16.92
N ASP A 81 20.25 -11.42 18.09
CA ASP A 81 21.44 -12.09 18.64
C ASP A 81 21.54 -13.57 18.21
N GLN A 82 20.58 -14.07 17.46
CA GLN A 82 20.58 -15.43 16.93
C GLN A 82 21.14 -15.48 15.51
N PRO A 83 21.77 -16.61 15.09
CA PRO A 83 22.21 -16.81 13.72
C PRO A 83 21.04 -16.73 12.75
N VAL A 84 21.21 -16.00 11.63
CA VAL A 84 20.11 -15.76 10.67
C VAL A 84 19.59 -17.03 9.99
N LYS A 85 20.34 -18.14 9.99
CA LYS A 85 19.85 -19.45 9.56
C LYS A 85 18.66 -19.96 10.37
N THR A 86 18.45 -19.45 11.59
CA THR A 86 17.33 -19.80 12.45
C THR A 86 16.09 -18.93 12.25
N TYR A 87 16.22 -17.89 11.41
CA TYR A 87 15.13 -16.95 11.16
C TYR A 87 14.03 -17.59 10.32
N SER A 88 12.81 -17.17 10.55
CA SER A 88 11.74 -17.36 9.55
C SER A 88 12.05 -16.58 8.28
N SER A 89 11.44 -16.96 7.15
CA SER A 89 11.60 -16.22 5.91
C SER A 89 11.18 -14.75 6.06
N GLY A 90 10.12 -14.48 6.84
CA GLY A 90 9.68 -13.12 7.14
C GLY A 90 10.71 -12.31 7.92
N MET A 91 11.28 -12.86 9.00
CA MET A 91 12.33 -12.19 9.80
C MET A 91 13.58 -11.89 8.97
N TYR A 92 13.98 -12.85 8.13
CA TYR A 92 15.12 -12.68 7.23
C TYR A 92 14.92 -11.49 6.29
N VAL A 93 13.75 -11.41 5.65
CA VAL A 93 13.41 -10.32 4.74
C VAL A 93 13.26 -9.00 5.47
N ARG A 94 12.66 -8.97 6.66
CA ARG A 94 12.54 -7.78 7.49
C ARG A 94 13.92 -7.19 7.82
N LEU A 95 14.87 -8.02 8.24
CA LEU A 95 16.22 -7.56 8.53
C LEU A 95 16.95 -7.06 7.27
N ALA A 96 16.87 -7.79 6.17
CA ALA A 96 17.51 -7.43 4.91
C ALA A 96 16.98 -6.10 4.37
N PHE A 97 15.65 -5.91 4.39
CA PHE A 97 15.04 -4.66 3.97
C PHE A 97 15.41 -3.50 4.90
N ALA A 98 15.43 -3.74 6.23
CA ALA A 98 15.81 -2.72 7.20
C ALA A 98 17.22 -2.17 6.95
N VAL A 99 18.19 -3.04 6.65
CA VAL A 99 19.54 -2.59 6.28
C VAL A 99 19.50 -1.71 5.04
N ILE A 100 18.83 -2.15 3.98
CA ILE A 100 18.75 -1.41 2.71
C ILE A 100 18.03 -0.07 2.89
N ALA A 101 17.02 0.00 3.74
CA ALA A 101 16.31 1.23 4.03
C ALA A 101 17.15 2.29 4.76
N HIS A 102 18.31 1.90 5.31
CA HIS A 102 19.18 2.78 6.08
C HIS A 102 20.55 3.03 5.44
N VAL A 103 20.78 2.53 4.21
CA VAL A 103 21.99 2.86 3.46
C VAL A 103 21.83 4.14 2.63
N ASP A 104 22.94 4.79 2.33
CA ASP A 104 22.97 5.99 1.48
C ASP A 104 22.92 5.55 0.02
N ALA A 105 21.75 5.56 -0.60
CA ALA A 105 21.55 5.21 -1.99
C ALA A 105 20.93 6.37 -2.78
N ASP A 106 21.35 6.50 -4.04
CA ASP A 106 20.75 7.43 -5.01
C ASP A 106 19.71 6.70 -5.89
N ILE A 107 19.88 5.39 -6.04
CA ILE A 107 19.06 4.52 -6.87
C ILE A 107 18.64 3.31 -6.04
N LEU A 108 17.32 3.10 -5.92
CA LEU A 108 16.74 1.93 -5.29
C LEU A 108 16.18 1.00 -6.37
N VAL A 109 16.69 -0.21 -6.43
CA VAL A 109 16.22 -1.24 -7.36
C VAL A 109 15.34 -2.23 -6.60
N VAL A 110 14.09 -2.34 -7.03
CA VAL A 110 13.06 -3.17 -6.39
C VAL A 110 12.51 -4.15 -7.41
N ASP A 111 12.59 -5.45 -7.12
CA ASP A 111 11.93 -6.51 -7.87
C ASP A 111 10.63 -6.92 -7.17
N GLU A 112 9.80 -7.72 -7.81
CA GLU A 112 8.47 -8.19 -7.36
C GLU A 112 8.36 -8.62 -5.89
N ALA A 113 9.47 -8.76 -5.18
CA ALA A 113 9.59 -9.26 -3.81
C ALA A 113 9.03 -8.34 -2.70
N LEU A 114 8.31 -7.25 -3.02
CA LEU A 114 7.70 -6.37 -2.01
C LEU A 114 6.51 -7.00 -1.26
N ALA A 115 5.98 -8.11 -1.72
CA ALA A 115 4.87 -8.83 -1.08
C ALA A 115 5.37 -9.83 -0.01
N VAL A 116 6.45 -9.52 0.70
CA VAL A 116 7.06 -10.40 1.71
C VAL A 116 6.92 -9.78 3.10
N GLY A 117 6.39 -10.56 4.02
CA GLY A 117 6.08 -10.12 5.39
C GLY A 117 4.57 -9.99 5.61
N ASP A 118 4.18 -9.48 6.77
CA ASP A 118 2.79 -9.15 7.06
C ASP A 118 2.38 -7.77 6.51
N ALA A 119 1.10 -7.45 6.66
CA ALA A 119 0.54 -6.19 6.15
C ALA A 119 1.22 -4.96 6.75
N VAL A 120 1.58 -5.01 8.04
CA VAL A 120 2.21 -3.88 8.75
C VAL A 120 3.59 -3.61 8.16
N PHE A 121 4.41 -4.65 8.00
CA PHE A 121 5.74 -4.52 7.43
C PHE A 121 5.70 -4.06 5.96
N THR A 122 4.75 -4.58 5.18
CA THR A 122 4.54 -4.14 3.79
C THR A 122 4.22 -2.64 3.73
N GLN A 123 3.34 -2.13 4.61
CA GLN A 123 3.05 -0.70 4.69
C GLN A 123 4.29 0.13 5.07
N LYS A 124 5.11 -0.38 5.99
CA LYS A 124 6.39 0.22 6.41
C LYS A 124 7.35 0.35 5.21
N CYS A 125 7.51 -0.72 4.43
CA CYS A 125 8.30 -0.72 3.20
C CYS A 125 7.77 0.29 2.17
N MET A 126 6.44 0.33 1.97
CA MET A 126 5.82 1.24 1.01
C MET A 126 5.96 2.71 1.41
N ARG A 127 5.88 3.04 2.71
CA ARG A 127 6.17 4.40 3.20
C ARG A 127 7.62 4.80 2.91
N PHE A 128 8.56 3.90 3.19
CA PHE A 128 9.97 4.12 2.86
C PHE A 128 10.18 4.37 1.36
N ILE A 129 9.65 3.51 0.48
CA ILE A 129 9.81 3.63 -0.98
C ILE A 129 9.24 4.96 -1.50
N ARG A 130 8.06 5.38 -1.02
CA ARG A 130 7.47 6.66 -1.41
C ARG A 130 8.32 7.85 -0.97
N LYS A 131 8.82 7.83 0.26
CA LYS A 131 9.73 8.86 0.78
C LYS A 131 11.05 8.88 0.01
N PHE A 132 11.62 7.71 -0.29
CA PHE A 132 12.85 7.59 -1.10
C PHE A 132 12.66 8.21 -2.49
N LYS A 133 11.53 7.97 -3.14
CA LYS A 133 11.19 8.49 -4.47
C LYS A 133 11.17 10.03 -4.55
N GLU A 134 10.98 10.74 -3.45
CA GLU A 134 11.00 12.21 -3.43
C GLU A 134 12.37 12.79 -3.82
N ASN A 135 13.47 12.10 -3.48
CA ASN A 135 14.85 12.57 -3.69
C ASN A 135 15.73 11.58 -4.46
N GLY A 136 15.30 10.33 -4.60
CA GLY A 136 16.05 9.25 -5.26
C GLY A 136 15.37 8.75 -6.52
N THR A 137 16.05 7.86 -7.23
CA THR A 137 15.53 7.18 -8.42
C THR A 137 15.05 5.79 -8.05
N LEU A 138 13.77 5.50 -8.26
CA LEU A 138 13.19 4.16 -8.09
C LEU A 138 13.22 3.42 -9.43
N LEU A 139 13.88 2.27 -9.47
CA LEU A 139 13.80 1.28 -10.54
C LEU A 139 12.99 0.09 -10.06
N PHE A 140 11.73 0.03 -10.47
CA PHE A 140 10.77 -0.96 -10.02
C PHE A 140 10.45 -1.96 -11.13
N VAL A 141 10.56 -3.24 -10.85
CA VAL A 141 10.21 -4.32 -11.78
C VAL A 141 9.04 -5.11 -11.24
N SER A 142 7.99 -5.22 -12.03
CA SER A 142 6.80 -5.98 -11.68
C SER A 142 6.05 -6.45 -12.92
N HIS A 143 5.29 -7.52 -12.78
CA HIS A 143 4.26 -7.93 -13.73
C HIS A 143 2.87 -7.34 -13.38
N ASP A 144 2.70 -6.76 -12.18
CA ASP A 144 1.48 -6.08 -11.76
C ASP A 144 1.46 -4.64 -12.32
N THR A 145 0.67 -4.45 -13.36
CA THR A 145 0.51 -3.14 -14.02
C THR A 145 -0.02 -2.05 -13.09
N ASN A 146 -0.85 -2.40 -12.10
CA ASN A 146 -1.37 -1.43 -11.14
C ASN A 146 -0.27 -0.89 -10.22
N SER A 147 0.61 -1.77 -9.74
CA SER A 147 1.78 -1.37 -8.95
C SER A 147 2.70 -0.45 -9.75
N VAL A 148 2.93 -0.77 -11.04
CA VAL A 148 3.76 0.07 -11.93
C VAL A 148 3.14 1.45 -12.13
N ILE A 149 1.83 1.54 -12.38
CA ILE A 149 1.13 2.82 -12.55
C ILE A 149 1.18 3.67 -11.27
N ASN A 150 1.05 3.04 -10.11
CA ASN A 150 0.98 3.73 -8.82
C ASN A 150 2.35 4.18 -8.30
N LEU A 151 3.42 3.45 -8.62
CA LEU A 151 4.77 3.72 -8.10
C LEU A 151 5.67 4.44 -9.10
N CYS A 152 5.43 4.32 -10.40
CA CYS A 152 6.33 4.79 -11.44
C CYS A 152 5.71 5.90 -12.30
N ASP A 153 6.52 6.89 -12.68
CA ASP A 153 6.11 7.94 -13.62
C ASP A 153 6.30 7.49 -15.07
N LYS A 154 7.35 6.68 -15.30
CA LYS A 154 7.70 6.11 -16.61
C LYS A 154 7.82 4.60 -16.51
N ALA A 155 7.57 3.92 -17.60
CA ALA A 155 7.77 2.48 -17.73
C ALA A 155 8.46 2.13 -19.04
N ILE A 156 9.13 0.99 -19.02
CA ILE A 156 9.75 0.35 -20.17
C ILE A 156 9.16 -1.05 -20.30
N TRP A 157 8.64 -1.38 -21.46
CA TRP A 157 8.18 -2.73 -21.74
C TRP A 157 9.27 -3.53 -22.45
N LEU A 158 9.70 -4.61 -21.79
CA LEU A 158 10.66 -5.57 -22.33
C LEU A 158 9.95 -6.85 -22.77
N HIS A 159 10.30 -7.36 -23.94
CA HIS A 159 9.85 -8.65 -24.47
C HIS A 159 11.01 -9.37 -25.16
N GLN A 160 11.27 -10.61 -24.75
CA GLN A 160 12.36 -11.46 -25.32
C GLN A 160 13.74 -10.78 -25.36
N GLY A 161 14.06 -9.97 -24.35
CA GLY A 161 15.33 -9.26 -24.26
C GLY A 161 15.40 -7.92 -25.02
N GLU A 162 14.35 -7.56 -25.76
CA GLU A 162 14.26 -6.32 -26.50
C GLU A 162 13.33 -5.31 -25.84
N MET A 163 13.62 -4.02 -26.03
CA MET A 163 12.75 -2.93 -25.60
C MET A 163 11.67 -2.69 -26.66
N VAL A 164 10.44 -3.12 -26.36
CA VAL A 164 9.29 -2.91 -27.25
C VAL A 164 8.90 -1.43 -27.31
N THR A 165 8.76 -0.79 -26.14
CA THR A 165 8.41 0.63 -26.05
C THR A 165 8.70 1.19 -24.66
N SER A 166 8.78 2.50 -24.55
CA SER A 166 8.93 3.22 -23.28
C SER A 166 8.10 4.49 -23.27
N GLY A 167 7.71 4.98 -22.09
CA GLY A 167 6.92 6.19 -21.95
C GLY A 167 6.29 6.37 -20.58
N LYS A 168 5.19 7.11 -20.49
CA LYS A 168 4.43 7.26 -19.24
C LYS A 168 3.91 5.90 -18.76
N ALA A 169 4.05 5.61 -17.46
CA ALA A 169 3.71 4.30 -16.88
C ALA A 169 2.29 3.83 -17.26
N LYS A 170 1.28 4.70 -17.13
CA LYS A 170 -0.11 4.40 -17.52
C LYS A 170 -0.23 3.95 -18.97
N SER A 171 0.37 4.70 -19.92
CA SER A 171 0.26 4.39 -21.36
C SER A 171 0.96 3.07 -21.72
N ILE A 172 2.10 2.77 -21.08
CA ILE A 172 2.82 1.51 -21.31
C ILE A 172 2.08 0.34 -20.69
N ALA A 173 1.52 0.51 -19.50
CA ALA A 173 0.72 -0.52 -18.83
C ALA A 173 -0.55 -0.89 -19.65
N GLU A 174 -1.23 0.11 -20.23
CA GLU A 174 -2.38 -0.12 -21.11
C GLU A 174 -1.98 -0.95 -22.36
N LYS A 175 -0.87 -0.60 -23.02
CA LYS A 175 -0.35 -1.36 -24.17
C LYS A 175 0.07 -2.79 -23.79
N TYR A 176 0.71 -2.96 -22.64
CA TYR A 176 1.10 -4.27 -22.13
C TYR A 176 -0.13 -5.13 -21.82
N LEU A 177 -1.16 -4.55 -21.18
CA LEU A 177 -2.42 -5.25 -20.93
C LEU A 177 -3.10 -5.67 -22.23
N GLN A 178 -3.16 -4.79 -23.23
CA GLN A 178 -3.70 -5.10 -24.54
C GLN A 178 -2.99 -6.26 -25.19
N TYR A 179 -1.65 -6.26 -25.18
CA TYR A 179 -0.83 -7.37 -25.68
C TYR A 179 -1.12 -8.69 -24.96
N THR A 180 -1.17 -8.66 -23.63
CA THR A 180 -1.42 -9.85 -22.82
C THR A 180 -2.82 -10.44 -23.09
N LEU A 181 -3.82 -9.58 -23.27
CA LEU A 181 -5.17 -10.00 -23.63
C LEU A 181 -5.20 -10.65 -25.03
N GLN A 182 -4.46 -10.12 -26.00
CA GLN A 182 -4.32 -10.73 -27.33
C GLN A 182 -3.63 -12.09 -27.28
N GLU A 183 -2.58 -12.25 -26.47
CA GLU A 183 -1.93 -13.58 -26.29
C GLU A 183 -2.87 -14.61 -25.66
N VAL A 184 -3.73 -14.21 -24.73
CA VAL A 184 -4.65 -15.11 -24.01
C VAL A 184 -5.88 -15.48 -24.85
N TYR A 185 -6.43 -14.53 -25.59
CA TYR A 185 -7.70 -14.72 -26.32
C TYR A 185 -7.56 -14.97 -27.82
N GLY A 186 -6.32 -14.95 -28.36
CA GLY A 186 -6.03 -15.18 -29.78
C GLY A 186 -6.42 -14.01 -30.69
N ASP A 187 -6.14 -14.18 -32.00
CA ASP A 187 -6.35 -13.17 -33.03
C ASP A 187 -7.83 -12.80 -33.32
N GLU A 188 -8.79 -13.42 -32.63
CA GLU A 188 -10.22 -13.14 -32.85
C GLU A 188 -10.68 -11.81 -32.23
N THR A 189 -9.88 -11.23 -31.33
CA THR A 189 -10.14 -9.90 -30.76
C THR A 189 -9.20 -8.85 -31.35
N LYS A 190 -9.57 -8.26 -32.48
CA LYS A 190 -8.95 -7.01 -32.95
C LYS A 190 -9.33 -5.90 -31.97
N LEU A 191 -8.43 -5.60 -31.04
CA LEU A 191 -8.55 -4.42 -30.16
C LEU A 191 -8.07 -3.20 -30.94
N ASP A 192 -8.96 -2.56 -31.69
CA ASP A 192 -8.70 -1.26 -32.27
C ASP A 192 -8.59 -0.20 -31.15
N SER A 193 -7.50 0.58 -31.17
CA SER A 193 -7.38 1.72 -30.27
C SER A 193 -8.52 2.70 -30.55
N LEU A 194 -9.36 2.96 -29.55
CA LEU A 194 -10.40 3.98 -29.61
C LEU A 194 -9.74 5.35 -29.88
N LYS A 195 -9.68 5.77 -31.13
CA LYS A 195 -9.45 7.16 -31.46
C LYS A 195 -10.65 7.95 -30.94
N LYS A 196 -10.39 9.06 -30.25
CA LYS A 196 -11.42 10.02 -29.88
C LYS A 196 -12.10 10.51 -31.17
N GLU A 197 -13.18 9.86 -31.55
CA GLU A 197 -14.12 10.44 -32.50
C GLU A 197 -15.11 11.27 -31.66
N THR A 198 -15.25 12.53 -32.06
CA THR A 198 -16.28 13.43 -31.56
C THR A 198 -17.64 12.83 -31.94
N ILE A 199 -18.37 12.38 -30.96
CA ILE A 199 -19.74 11.87 -31.11
C ILE A 199 -20.62 13.07 -31.51
N GLY A 200 -21.10 13.08 -32.75
CA GLY A 200 -22.19 13.94 -33.17
C GLY A 200 -23.50 13.41 -32.59
N ASP A 201 -24.36 14.33 -32.17
CA ASP A 201 -25.69 14.05 -31.65
C ASP A 201 -26.49 13.16 -32.60
N VAL A 202 -26.86 11.99 -32.18
CA VAL A 202 -27.88 11.13 -32.81
C VAL A 202 -29.04 10.97 -31.85
N ASP A 203 -30.12 11.67 -32.16
CA ASP A 203 -31.43 11.49 -31.52
C ASP A 203 -32.03 10.15 -32.00
N ASP A 204 -31.96 9.10 -31.19
CA ASP A 204 -32.75 7.89 -31.43
C ASP A 204 -33.28 7.34 -30.10
N LYS A 205 -34.60 7.20 -30.04
CA LYS A 205 -35.32 6.70 -28.87
C LYS A 205 -35.20 5.18 -28.81
N PRO A 206 -34.71 4.57 -27.70
CA PRO A 206 -34.61 3.13 -27.57
C PRO A 206 -36.00 2.48 -27.34
N GLN A 207 -36.25 1.39 -28.05
CA GLN A 207 -37.33 0.44 -27.70
C GLN A 207 -36.79 -0.54 -26.67
N THR A 208 -37.35 -0.50 -25.47
CA THR A 208 -36.99 -1.37 -24.37
C THR A 208 -37.69 -2.73 -24.52
N VAL A 209 -36.92 -3.80 -24.62
CA VAL A 209 -37.41 -5.17 -24.44
C VAL A 209 -36.99 -5.60 -23.03
N GLU A 210 -37.95 -5.68 -22.12
CA GLU A 210 -37.71 -6.15 -20.76
C GLU A 210 -37.41 -7.67 -20.77
N VAL A 211 -36.16 -8.01 -20.55
CA VAL A 211 -35.75 -9.35 -20.17
C VAL A 211 -35.53 -9.32 -18.66
N THR A 212 -36.50 -9.81 -17.91
CA THR A 212 -36.40 -9.98 -16.47
C THR A 212 -35.38 -11.07 -16.18
N ALA A 213 -34.16 -10.68 -15.85
CA ALA A 213 -33.13 -11.59 -15.35
C ALA A 213 -33.44 -11.95 -13.89
N ASP A 214 -33.78 -13.21 -13.68
CA ASP A 214 -33.94 -13.82 -12.37
C ASP A 214 -32.58 -13.81 -11.63
N LYS A 215 -32.56 -13.23 -10.43
CA LYS A 215 -31.54 -13.25 -9.37
C LYS A 215 -30.08 -13.20 -9.80
N SER A 216 -29.40 -12.13 -9.43
CA SER A 216 -27.96 -12.01 -9.61
C SER A 216 -27.24 -13.26 -9.05
N ILE A 217 -26.54 -13.98 -9.93
CA ILE A 217 -25.71 -15.14 -9.59
C ILE A 217 -24.48 -14.71 -8.76
N ILE A 218 -24.25 -13.41 -8.64
CA ILE A 218 -23.11 -12.85 -7.94
C ILE A 218 -23.42 -12.75 -6.45
N ASN A 219 -22.70 -13.53 -5.65
CA ASN A 219 -22.74 -13.40 -4.21
C ASN A 219 -21.74 -12.30 -3.79
N TYR A 220 -22.23 -11.14 -3.39
CA TYR A 220 -21.41 -10.03 -2.93
C TYR A 220 -20.91 -10.17 -1.48
N ASN A 221 -21.25 -11.25 -0.77
CA ASN A 221 -20.81 -11.47 0.59
C ASN A 221 -19.33 -11.80 0.63
N SER A 222 -18.56 -11.05 1.41
CA SER A 222 -17.16 -11.29 1.73
C SER A 222 -16.99 -11.38 3.24
N GLN A 223 -15.82 -11.80 3.71
CA GLN A 223 -15.48 -11.84 5.12
C GLN A 223 -14.38 -10.81 5.39
N TYR A 224 -14.64 -9.89 6.32
CA TYR A 224 -13.70 -8.89 6.79
C TYR A 224 -13.28 -9.24 8.20
N GLY A 225 -12.04 -9.64 8.40
CA GLY A 225 -11.43 -9.73 9.72
C GLY A 225 -10.82 -8.37 10.07
N MET A 226 -11.23 -7.78 11.18
CA MET A 226 -10.65 -6.52 11.67
C MET A 226 -9.93 -6.77 12.99
N GLY A 227 -8.64 -6.47 13.02
CA GLY A 227 -7.76 -6.57 14.19
C GLY A 227 -7.29 -5.20 14.63
N GLU A 228 -7.54 -4.82 15.89
CA GLU A 228 -6.93 -3.64 16.49
C GLU A 228 -5.42 -3.86 16.63
N ASN A 229 -4.62 -2.87 16.24
CA ASN A 229 -3.16 -2.92 16.23
C ASN A 229 -2.53 -1.70 16.94
N LEU A 230 -3.24 -1.08 17.87
CA LEU A 230 -2.82 0.19 18.49
C LEU A 230 -1.47 0.09 19.20
N SER A 231 -1.15 -1.07 19.80
CA SER A 231 0.11 -1.27 20.55
C SER A 231 1.34 -1.34 19.63
N GLU A 232 1.16 -1.78 18.37
CA GLU A 232 2.24 -1.97 17.40
C GLU A 232 2.19 -0.93 16.27
N ALA A 233 1.14 -0.09 16.24
CA ALA A 233 0.96 0.91 15.19
C ALA A 233 2.08 1.95 15.21
N GLU A 234 2.73 2.11 14.08
CA GLU A 234 3.72 3.18 13.90
C GLU A 234 3.07 4.53 13.81
N GLY A 235 3.75 5.54 14.33
CA GLY A 235 3.26 6.90 14.29
C GLY A 235 4.05 7.81 15.20
N TRP A 236 3.42 8.90 15.59
CA TRP A 236 3.99 9.86 16.53
C TRP A 236 2.88 10.55 17.32
N LYS A 237 3.24 11.05 18.52
CA LYS A 237 2.37 11.87 19.39
C LYS A 237 3.14 13.03 20.00
N THR A 238 2.43 14.15 20.21
CA THR A 238 3.02 15.34 20.85
C THR A 238 2.93 15.31 22.37
N GLY A 239 2.07 14.45 22.93
CA GLY A 239 1.75 14.42 24.36
C GLY A 239 0.54 15.27 24.77
N ALA A 240 0.02 16.16 23.90
CA ALA A 240 -1.17 16.97 24.19
C ALA A 240 -2.48 16.17 24.17
N GLY A 241 -2.50 15.03 23.49
CA GLY A 241 -3.62 14.09 23.47
C GLY A 241 -3.26 12.81 22.75
N GLU A 242 -4.03 11.74 22.98
CA GLU A 242 -3.80 10.45 22.33
C GLU A 242 -5.10 9.69 22.03
N ILE A 243 -5.05 8.85 21.02
CA ILE A 243 -6.11 7.91 20.66
C ILE A 243 -5.99 6.69 21.57
N LEU A 244 -7.11 6.32 22.20
CA LEU A 244 -7.19 5.23 23.18
C LEU A 244 -7.67 3.93 22.54
N SER A 245 -8.69 4.01 21.67
CA SER A 245 -9.29 2.83 21.04
C SER A 245 -9.89 3.14 19.69
N VAL A 246 -9.96 2.10 18.84
CA VAL A 246 -10.63 2.12 17.54
C VAL A 246 -11.49 0.86 17.44
N SER A 247 -12.80 1.02 17.33
CA SER A 247 -13.73 -0.11 17.31
C SER A 247 -14.77 0.00 16.21
N PHE A 248 -15.15 -1.17 15.68
CA PHE A 248 -16.26 -1.31 14.75
C PHE A 248 -17.43 -2.04 15.40
N SER A 249 -18.63 -1.57 15.15
CA SER A 249 -19.86 -2.22 15.55
C SER A 249 -20.89 -2.24 14.41
N GLU A 250 -21.70 -3.26 14.35
CA GLU A 250 -22.85 -3.28 13.46
C GLU A 250 -23.93 -2.33 14.00
N LEU A 251 -24.52 -1.54 13.10
CA LEU A 251 -25.51 -0.54 13.52
C LEU A 251 -26.80 -1.15 14.09
N THR A 252 -27.17 -2.36 13.65
CA THR A 252 -28.41 -3.06 14.03
C THR A 252 -28.31 -3.81 15.36
N SER A 253 -27.17 -4.40 15.68
CA SER A 253 -26.99 -5.22 16.89
C SER A 253 -26.24 -4.49 18.02
N GLY A 254 -25.49 -3.44 17.68
CA GLY A 254 -24.62 -2.73 18.63
C GLY A 254 -23.45 -3.56 19.16
N ASN A 255 -23.32 -4.80 18.73
CA ASN A 255 -22.24 -5.68 19.13
C ASN A 255 -20.93 -5.30 18.42
N THR A 256 -19.85 -5.23 19.15
CA THR A 256 -18.52 -5.14 18.57
C THR A 256 -18.24 -6.43 17.82
N LEU A 257 -18.13 -6.37 16.51
CA LEU A 257 -17.83 -7.51 15.67
C LEU A 257 -16.42 -7.39 15.12
N HIS A 258 -15.73 -8.53 15.08
CA HIS A 258 -14.43 -8.63 14.43
C HIS A 258 -14.53 -9.15 12.98
N VAL A 259 -15.74 -9.50 12.54
CA VAL A 259 -15.97 -10.04 11.19
C VAL A 259 -17.21 -9.37 10.57
N PHE A 260 -17.03 -8.78 9.40
CA PHE A 260 -18.07 -8.12 8.60
C PHE A 260 -18.14 -8.74 7.21
N LYS A 261 -19.20 -8.46 6.45
CA LYS A 261 -19.42 -9.02 5.10
C LYS A 261 -19.17 -8.03 3.96
N GLY A 262 -18.99 -6.75 4.27
CA GLY A 262 -18.99 -5.68 3.27
C GLY A 262 -20.40 -5.33 2.75
N GLY A 263 -20.61 -4.06 2.47
CA GLY A 263 -21.93 -3.55 2.07
C GLY A 263 -22.93 -3.33 3.20
N GLU A 264 -22.61 -3.65 4.43
CA GLU A 264 -23.43 -3.40 5.61
C GLU A 264 -23.17 -2.03 6.22
N LYS A 265 -24.15 -1.52 6.97
CA LYS A 265 -23.97 -0.28 7.73
C LYS A 265 -23.21 -0.57 9.02
N VAL A 266 -22.07 0.09 9.17
CA VAL A 266 -21.20 -0.02 10.32
C VAL A 266 -21.06 1.32 11.05
N LYS A 267 -20.76 1.26 12.32
CA LYS A 267 -20.37 2.38 13.14
C LYS A 267 -18.89 2.19 13.54
N LEU A 268 -18.03 3.03 13.04
CA LEU A 268 -16.63 3.18 13.50
C LEU A 268 -16.64 4.16 14.67
N THR A 269 -16.04 3.78 15.78
CA THR A 269 -15.82 4.64 16.96
C THR A 269 -14.33 4.77 17.20
N ILE A 270 -13.84 6.00 17.31
CA ILE A 270 -12.46 6.33 17.67
C ILE A 270 -12.52 7.13 18.96
N GLU A 271 -11.94 6.61 20.05
CA GLU A 271 -11.86 7.28 21.33
C GLU A 271 -10.48 7.90 21.54
N ALA A 272 -10.46 9.08 22.11
CA ALA A 272 -9.25 9.83 22.41
C ALA A 272 -9.35 10.51 23.78
N VAL A 273 -8.20 10.82 24.38
CA VAL A 273 -8.09 11.63 25.58
C VAL A 273 -7.31 12.89 25.28
N ALA A 274 -7.77 14.00 25.83
CA ALA A 274 -7.05 15.26 25.80
C ALA A 274 -6.20 15.38 27.10
N HIS A 275 -4.91 15.61 26.95
CA HIS A 275 -4.01 15.92 28.08
C HIS A 275 -3.86 17.44 28.27
N GLU A 276 -4.17 18.21 27.21
CA GLU A 276 -4.23 19.66 27.19
C GLU A 276 -5.61 20.12 26.70
N PHE A 277 -5.89 21.42 26.76
CA PHE A 277 -7.15 21.97 26.25
C PHE A 277 -7.19 21.95 24.71
N PHE A 278 -8.24 21.42 24.14
CA PHE A 278 -8.54 21.45 22.70
C PHE A 278 -9.75 22.36 22.45
N ASP A 279 -9.58 23.36 21.59
CA ASP A 279 -10.66 24.30 21.22
C ASP A 279 -11.47 23.80 20.03
N ALA A 280 -10.88 23.01 19.15
CA ALA A 280 -11.50 22.41 17.95
C ALA A 280 -10.84 21.07 17.60
N PRO A 281 -11.10 19.99 18.36
CA PRO A 281 -10.51 18.67 18.09
C PRO A 281 -11.01 18.09 16.77
N ILE A 282 -10.07 17.51 16.01
CA ILE A 282 -10.33 16.83 14.73
C ILE A 282 -9.84 15.41 14.88
N ILE A 283 -10.76 14.46 14.74
CA ILE A 283 -10.41 13.04 14.62
C ILE A 283 -10.61 12.63 13.16
N GLY A 284 -9.71 11.81 12.61
CA GLY A 284 -9.80 11.34 11.25
C GLY A 284 -9.32 9.91 11.08
N PHE A 285 -9.74 9.27 9.99
CA PHE A 285 -9.25 7.97 9.56
C PHE A 285 -9.06 7.91 8.04
N LEU A 286 -8.12 7.09 7.58
CA LEU A 286 -7.92 6.74 6.18
C LEU A 286 -7.68 5.24 6.06
N VAL A 287 -8.37 4.57 5.16
CA VAL A 287 -8.11 3.17 4.81
C VAL A 287 -7.23 3.11 3.57
N LYS A 288 -6.19 2.30 3.63
CA LYS A 288 -5.16 2.16 2.59
C LYS A 288 -5.04 0.71 2.16
N ASP A 289 -4.74 0.52 0.88
CA ASP A 289 -4.36 -0.79 0.35
C ASP A 289 -2.92 -1.17 0.75
N ARG A 290 -2.48 -2.37 0.36
CA ARG A 290 -1.12 -2.87 0.59
C ARG A 290 -0.01 -1.99 0.00
N LEU A 291 -0.33 -1.17 -1.01
CA LEU A 291 0.62 -0.23 -1.63
C LEU A 291 0.61 1.15 -0.94
N GLY A 292 -0.18 1.31 0.14
CA GLY A 292 -0.34 2.56 0.85
C GLY A 292 -1.19 3.59 0.09
N GLN A 293 -1.94 3.16 -0.95
CA GLN A 293 -2.89 4.02 -1.65
C GLN A 293 -4.13 4.21 -0.77
N VAL A 294 -4.53 5.46 -0.59
CA VAL A 294 -5.76 5.79 0.15
C VAL A 294 -6.97 5.39 -0.70
N LEU A 295 -7.83 4.56 -0.12
CA LEU A 295 -9.07 4.10 -0.75
C LEU A 295 -10.26 4.95 -0.34
N PHE A 296 -10.43 5.18 0.94
CA PHE A 296 -11.45 6.05 1.51
C PHE A 296 -11.07 6.48 2.92
N GLY A 297 -11.76 7.48 3.44
CA GLY A 297 -11.59 7.99 4.80
C GLY A 297 -12.36 9.28 4.98
N GLU A 298 -12.40 9.77 6.19
CA GLU A 298 -13.06 11.02 6.55
C GLU A 298 -12.47 11.58 7.87
N ASN A 299 -12.78 12.84 8.17
CA ASN A 299 -12.48 13.44 9.45
C ASN A 299 -13.68 14.26 9.96
N THR A 300 -13.62 14.66 11.22
CA THR A 300 -14.74 15.39 11.86
C THR A 300 -14.82 16.86 11.46
N LEU A 301 -13.76 17.44 10.87
CA LEU A 301 -13.68 18.89 10.61
C LEU A 301 -14.86 19.44 9.79
N PRO A 302 -15.27 18.84 8.64
CA PRO A 302 -16.39 19.36 7.87
C PRO A 302 -17.72 19.40 8.62
N PHE A 303 -17.85 18.57 9.66
CA PHE A 303 -19.08 18.39 10.44
C PHE A 303 -19.09 19.18 11.75
N THR A 304 -17.92 19.64 12.21
CA THR A 304 -17.76 20.35 13.50
C THR A 304 -17.29 21.79 13.35
N GLN A 305 -16.82 22.21 12.18
CA GLN A 305 -16.24 23.55 11.97
C GLN A 305 -17.19 24.71 12.25
N SER A 306 -18.50 24.51 12.09
CA SER A 306 -19.50 25.55 12.39
C SER A 306 -19.77 25.69 13.87
N GLU A 307 -19.56 24.64 14.66
CA GLU A 307 -19.76 24.60 16.11
C GLU A 307 -18.70 23.69 16.76
N PRO A 308 -17.45 24.16 16.89
CA PRO A 308 -16.38 23.33 17.43
C PRO A 308 -16.65 22.92 18.88
N LYS A 309 -16.37 21.67 19.22
CA LYS A 309 -16.46 21.15 20.59
C LYS A 309 -15.18 21.50 21.34
N LYS A 310 -15.30 22.09 22.51
CA LYS A 310 -14.16 22.36 23.40
C LYS A 310 -14.01 21.20 24.35
N ILE A 311 -12.79 20.69 24.46
CA ILE A 311 -12.45 19.53 25.30
C ILE A 311 -11.41 20.00 26.33
N SER A 312 -11.69 19.76 27.60
CA SER A 312 -10.78 20.15 28.71
C SER A 312 -9.71 19.07 28.91
N ALA A 313 -8.60 19.43 29.52
CA ALA A 313 -7.57 18.48 29.90
C ALA A 313 -8.13 17.39 30.83
N GLY A 314 -7.83 16.12 30.53
CA GLY A 314 -8.32 14.95 31.25
C GLY A 314 -9.63 14.37 30.72
N GLU A 315 -10.34 15.06 29.80
CA GLU A 315 -11.58 14.57 29.24
C GLU A 315 -11.33 13.53 28.15
N ILE A 316 -12.15 12.47 28.15
CA ILE A 316 -12.21 11.45 27.09
C ILE A 316 -13.34 11.84 26.15
N PHE A 317 -13.08 11.77 24.86
CA PHE A 317 -14.06 12.10 23.82
C PHE A 317 -13.97 11.12 22.67
N SER A 318 -15.01 11.02 21.85
CA SER A 318 -15.06 10.07 20.74
C SER A 318 -15.66 10.68 19.48
N ALA A 319 -15.15 10.23 18.35
CA ALA A 319 -15.76 10.43 17.05
C ALA A 319 -16.48 9.16 16.58
N HIS A 320 -17.65 9.34 16.00
CA HIS A 320 -18.49 8.26 15.48
C HIS A 320 -18.74 8.46 13.98
N TYR A 321 -18.38 7.47 13.18
CA TYR A 321 -18.62 7.45 11.75
C TYR A 321 -19.60 6.33 11.42
N VAL A 322 -20.75 6.67 10.84
CA VAL A 322 -21.75 5.71 10.38
C VAL A 322 -21.75 5.71 8.86
N PHE A 323 -21.37 4.61 8.25
CA PHE A 323 -21.29 4.49 6.80
C PHE A 323 -21.56 3.05 6.33
N THR A 324 -21.78 2.90 5.03
CA THR A 324 -21.83 1.57 4.43
C THR A 324 -20.42 1.10 4.16
N LEU A 325 -20.01 -0.04 4.73
CA LEU A 325 -18.68 -0.61 4.56
C LEU A 325 -18.44 -0.92 3.07
N PRO A 326 -17.44 -0.32 2.42
CA PRO A 326 -17.18 -0.59 1.01
C PRO A 326 -16.85 -2.06 0.79
N MET A 327 -17.21 -2.60 -0.36
CA MET A 327 -16.78 -3.93 -0.76
C MET A 327 -15.38 -3.84 -1.31
N LEU A 328 -14.43 -4.48 -0.65
CA LEU A 328 -13.02 -4.50 -1.05
C LEU A 328 -12.68 -5.85 -1.68
N PRO A 329 -11.76 -5.89 -2.66
CA PRO A 329 -11.15 -7.13 -3.15
C PRO A 329 -10.47 -7.92 -2.02
N ASN A 330 -10.20 -9.21 -2.26
CA ASN A 330 -9.40 -10.01 -1.33
C ASN A 330 -8.04 -9.37 -1.11
N GLY A 331 -7.64 -9.27 0.13
CA GLY A 331 -6.35 -8.66 0.49
C GLY A 331 -6.32 -8.09 1.90
N GLU A 332 -5.18 -7.51 2.24
CA GLU A 332 -4.92 -6.84 3.49
C GLU A 332 -4.91 -5.32 3.29
N TYR A 333 -5.56 -4.64 4.21
CA TYR A 333 -5.70 -3.19 4.22
C TYR A 333 -5.35 -2.66 5.61
N ALA A 334 -4.84 -1.43 5.66
CA ALA A 334 -4.50 -0.78 6.90
C ALA A 334 -5.34 0.48 7.11
N MET A 335 -5.83 0.69 8.32
CA MET A 335 -6.50 1.92 8.70
C MET A 335 -5.54 2.80 9.51
N MET A 336 -5.30 3.99 8.99
CA MET A 336 -4.65 5.07 9.71
C MET A 336 -5.70 5.85 10.49
N VAL A 337 -5.33 6.32 11.69
CA VAL A 337 -6.14 7.25 12.48
C VAL A 337 -5.31 8.46 12.93
N SER A 338 -5.98 9.58 13.15
CA SER A 338 -5.31 10.81 13.56
C SER A 338 -6.15 11.65 14.51
N LEU A 339 -5.45 12.39 15.38
CA LEU A 339 -6.01 13.39 16.27
C LEU A 339 -5.28 14.71 16.04
N ALA A 340 -6.03 15.76 15.72
CA ALA A 340 -5.53 17.11 15.55
C ALA A 340 -6.40 18.13 16.32
N ASN A 341 -5.92 19.36 16.42
CA ASN A 341 -6.66 20.48 16.98
C ASN A 341 -6.50 21.72 16.10
N GLY A 342 -7.58 22.45 15.81
CA GLY A 342 -7.56 23.67 15.02
C GLY A 342 -8.59 23.70 13.90
N ASP A 343 -8.32 24.48 12.85
CA ASP A 343 -9.20 24.69 11.71
C ASP A 343 -8.57 24.20 10.37
N ILE A 344 -9.28 24.39 9.26
CA ILE A 344 -8.86 23.93 7.94
C ILE A 344 -7.52 24.52 7.46
N ASN A 345 -7.20 25.75 7.91
CA ASN A 345 -6.01 26.47 7.49
C ASN A 345 -4.86 26.38 8.50
N ASN A 346 -5.21 26.13 9.78
CA ASN A 346 -4.26 26.15 10.87
C ASN A 346 -4.64 25.09 11.91
N HIS A 347 -4.21 23.86 11.70
CA HIS A 347 -4.37 22.77 12.65
C HIS A 347 -3.03 22.13 12.99
N VAL A 348 -2.92 21.68 14.24
CA VAL A 348 -1.76 20.97 14.76
C VAL A 348 -2.15 19.51 14.94
N GLN A 349 -1.40 18.62 14.34
CA GLN A 349 -1.54 17.17 14.56
C GLN A 349 -0.96 16.82 15.92
N HIS A 350 -1.70 16.08 16.74
CA HIS A 350 -1.27 15.68 18.07
C HIS A 350 -0.98 14.19 18.20
N HIS A 351 -1.71 13.37 17.47
CA HIS A 351 -1.45 11.93 17.38
C HIS A 351 -1.73 11.42 15.96
N TRP A 352 -0.81 10.62 15.44
CA TRP A 352 -0.90 10.04 14.12
C TRP A 352 -0.45 8.59 14.18
N MET A 353 -1.34 7.65 13.84
CA MET A 353 -1.08 6.22 13.85
C MET A 353 -1.35 5.65 12.47
N HIS A 354 -0.35 5.00 11.88
CA HIS A 354 -0.43 4.56 10.49
C HIS A 354 -1.29 3.31 10.29
N ASP A 355 -1.18 2.34 11.17
CA ASP A 355 -1.73 1.01 10.99
C ASP A 355 -2.52 0.60 12.24
N ALA A 356 -3.39 1.51 12.70
CA ALA A 356 -4.17 1.34 13.95
C ALA A 356 -5.14 0.16 13.89
N VAL A 357 -5.65 -0.18 12.69
CA VAL A 357 -6.47 -1.37 12.44
C VAL A 357 -5.99 -2.06 11.17
N ILE A 358 -5.82 -3.37 11.24
CA ILE A 358 -5.57 -4.22 10.06
C ILE A 358 -6.89 -4.86 9.64
N ILE A 359 -7.22 -4.71 8.36
CA ILE A 359 -8.44 -5.24 7.75
C ILE A 359 -8.05 -6.34 6.78
N ASN A 360 -8.45 -7.57 7.07
CA ASN A 360 -8.24 -8.73 6.21
C ASN A 360 -9.54 -9.08 5.50
N VAL A 361 -9.55 -9.00 4.18
CA VAL A 361 -10.70 -9.34 3.34
C VAL A 361 -10.47 -10.67 2.65
N SER A 362 -11.39 -11.60 2.84
CA SER A 362 -11.38 -12.90 2.20
C SER A 362 -12.75 -13.22 1.61
N SER A 363 -12.79 -14.18 0.69
CA SER A 363 -14.04 -14.62 0.03
C SER A 363 -14.80 -13.52 -0.70
N SER A 364 -14.09 -12.43 -1.10
CA SER A 364 -14.68 -11.36 -1.89
C SER A 364 -14.84 -11.78 -3.35
N GLU A 365 -16.01 -11.55 -3.91
CA GLU A 365 -16.30 -11.74 -5.33
C GLU A 365 -16.20 -10.43 -6.13
N VAL A 366 -15.63 -9.39 -5.53
CA VAL A 366 -15.32 -8.15 -6.24
C VAL A 366 -14.28 -8.45 -7.33
N ARG A 367 -14.68 -8.29 -8.59
CA ARG A 367 -13.87 -8.67 -9.75
C ARG A 367 -13.09 -7.51 -10.34
N TRP A 368 -13.64 -6.31 -10.27
CA TRP A 368 -13.14 -5.13 -10.96
C TRP A 368 -13.05 -3.93 -10.05
N GLY A 369 -11.94 -3.20 -10.13
CA GLY A 369 -11.73 -1.96 -9.39
C GLY A 369 -11.18 -2.16 -7.98
N LEU A 370 -10.83 -1.03 -7.34
CA LEU A 370 -10.30 -0.98 -5.98
C LEU A 370 -11.39 -1.09 -4.92
N VAL A 371 -12.63 -0.73 -5.28
CA VAL A 371 -13.81 -0.79 -4.43
C VAL A 371 -14.96 -1.34 -5.25
N GLY A 372 -15.60 -2.40 -4.75
CA GLY A 372 -16.80 -2.96 -5.35
C GLY A 372 -18.05 -2.17 -4.98
N ILE A 373 -18.96 -2.08 -5.92
CA ILE A 373 -20.29 -1.50 -5.75
C ILE A 373 -21.32 -2.61 -6.00
N LYS A 374 -22.33 -2.70 -5.14
CA LYS A 374 -23.45 -3.57 -5.39
C LYS A 374 -24.33 -2.93 -6.45
N PHE A 375 -24.56 -3.66 -7.54
CA PHE A 375 -25.51 -3.27 -8.57
C PHE A 375 -26.88 -3.85 -8.22
N ASP A 376 -27.89 -2.99 -8.17
CA ASP A 376 -29.28 -3.43 -7.92
C ASP A 376 -29.87 -4.07 -9.17
N GLU A 377 -29.46 -3.63 -10.36
CA GLU A 377 -29.88 -4.17 -11.64
C GLU A 377 -28.79 -4.03 -12.70
N VAL A 378 -28.61 -5.06 -13.52
CA VAL A 378 -27.78 -5.05 -14.74
C VAL A 378 -28.60 -5.66 -15.86
N LYS A 379 -28.90 -4.91 -16.90
CA LYS A 379 -29.67 -5.36 -18.08
C LYS A 379 -28.82 -5.26 -19.34
N LEU A 380 -28.97 -6.26 -20.20
CA LEU A 380 -28.49 -6.24 -21.58
C LEU A 380 -29.69 -6.07 -22.51
N GLU A 381 -29.74 -4.99 -23.26
CA GLU A 381 -30.83 -4.68 -24.19
C GLU A 381 -30.33 -4.78 -25.64
N ILE A 382 -31.13 -5.43 -26.51
CA ILE A 382 -30.90 -5.48 -27.94
C ILE A 382 -31.71 -4.31 -28.56
N LYS A 383 -31.02 -3.42 -29.27
CA LYS A 383 -31.62 -2.27 -29.97
C LYS A 383 -32.05 -2.65 -31.39
#